data_a5faf6feec81331e16986358c8e3adaf
#
_entry.id   a5faf6feec81331e16986358c8e3adaf
#
_cell.length_a   1.000
_cell.length_b   1.000
_cell.length_c   1.000
_cell.angle_alpha   90.00
_cell.angle_beta   90.00
_cell.angle_gamma   90.00
#
_symmetry.space_group_name_H-M   'P 1'
#
loop_
_entity.id
_entity.type
_entity.pdbx_description
1 polymer ?
#
loop_
_entity_poly.entity_id
_entity_poly.type
_entity_poly.pdbx_seq_one_letter_code
_entity_poly.pdbx_strand_id
1 'polypeptide(L)'
;METTVKFEKNSFKNRLQSMLRVDFRRMFKTKYFYIIVACALVIPILITVMMSMMDGSVSVNPQTGVETIMEGPENTWQSIGTLPTANGEAMGGMDVMGMCNINMMFMAVAVFVCLFITDDFRSGYAKNLFTVRAKKGEYVISKTVMGFVCGAMLLVAYFVGTILGGAISGLSFDLCGLTTGNLVMCMLAKILLMLVFVPIFVLISVAAKQKAWLALCGSLGGGMLLFMMVPMITPLGSTIMNVGLCCIGGLLFTIGLGAISNRVLKKTSLV
;
A
#
# COMPACT_ATOMS: atom_id res chain seq x y z
N MET A 1 -20.07 54.29 -5.39
CA MET A 1 -20.73 53.00 -5.57
C MET A 1 -19.69 51.93 -5.19
N GLU A 2 -19.59 51.60 -3.88
CA GLU A 2 -18.66 50.61 -3.37
C GLU A 2 -19.26 49.22 -3.62
N THR A 3 -18.71 48.49 -4.57
CA THR A 3 -19.00 47.08 -4.75
C THR A 3 -18.30 46.29 -3.63
N THR A 4 -19.01 46.06 -2.53
CA THR A 4 -18.59 45.11 -1.50
C THR A 4 -18.54 43.74 -2.13
N VAL A 5 -17.32 43.28 -2.49
CA VAL A 5 -17.07 41.91 -2.89
C VAL A 5 -17.35 41.04 -1.67
N LYS A 6 -18.52 40.40 -1.64
CA LYS A 6 -18.86 39.36 -0.68
C LYS A 6 -17.89 38.19 -0.91
N PHE A 7 -16.84 38.11 -0.10
CA PHE A 7 -16.03 36.89 -0.03
C PHE A 7 -16.92 35.75 0.49
N GLU A 8 -17.43 34.92 -0.42
CA GLU A 8 -18.11 33.69 -0.05
C GLU A 8 -17.13 32.86 0.80
N LYS A 9 -17.52 32.62 2.05
CA LYS A 9 -16.76 31.82 3.00
C LYS A 9 -16.71 30.39 2.46
N ASN A 10 -15.70 30.08 1.62
CA ASN A 10 -15.54 28.78 0.99
C ASN A 10 -15.69 27.67 2.03
N SER A 11 -16.73 26.85 1.88
CA SER A 11 -17.03 25.73 2.77
C SER A 11 -15.83 24.77 2.84
N PHE A 12 -15.61 24.14 3.98
CA PHE A 12 -14.58 23.09 4.16
C PHE A 12 -14.61 22.06 3.01
N LYS A 13 -15.79 21.63 2.59
CA LYS A 13 -15.99 20.68 1.48
C LYS A 13 -15.37 21.19 0.18
N ASN A 14 -15.64 22.44 -0.21
CA ASN A 14 -15.13 23.02 -1.46
C ASN A 14 -13.61 23.15 -1.45
N ARG A 15 -13.03 23.52 -0.30
CA ARG A 15 -11.57 23.65 -0.15
C ARG A 15 -10.88 22.28 -0.24
N LEU A 16 -11.42 21.27 0.47
CA LEU A 16 -10.88 19.90 0.44
C LEU A 16 -11.00 19.31 -0.97
N GLN A 17 -12.15 19.46 -1.62
CA GLN A 17 -12.36 18.98 -2.98
C GLN A 17 -11.41 19.62 -4.00
N SER A 18 -11.18 20.93 -3.89
CA SER A 18 -10.21 21.61 -4.77
C SER A 18 -8.78 21.11 -4.55
N MET A 19 -8.42 20.80 -3.31
CA MET A 19 -7.09 20.27 -2.96
C MET A 19 -6.91 18.83 -3.46
N LEU A 20 -7.91 17.98 -3.23
CA LEU A 20 -7.92 16.61 -3.76
C LEU A 20 -7.77 16.60 -5.28
N ARG A 21 -8.51 17.45 -5.99
CA ARG A 21 -8.41 17.56 -7.46
C ARG A 21 -6.98 17.91 -7.92
N VAL A 22 -6.31 18.81 -7.22
CA VAL A 22 -4.93 19.18 -7.52
C VAL A 22 -3.98 18.02 -7.23
N ASP A 23 -4.12 17.37 -6.07
CA ASP A 23 -3.25 16.25 -5.67
C ASP A 23 -3.42 15.05 -6.61
N PHE A 24 -4.65 14.68 -6.99
CA PHE A 24 -4.89 13.63 -7.97
C PHE A 24 -4.33 13.97 -9.35
N ARG A 25 -4.52 15.21 -9.82
CA ARG A 25 -3.92 15.65 -11.09
C ARG A 25 -2.40 15.57 -11.07
N ARG A 26 -1.76 15.90 -9.94
CA ARG A 26 -0.31 15.79 -9.76
C ARG A 26 0.12 14.33 -9.72
N MET A 27 -0.60 13.47 -8.96
CA MET A 27 -0.34 12.03 -8.91
C MET A 27 -0.33 11.43 -10.31
N PHE A 28 -1.38 11.65 -11.11
CA PHE A 28 -1.48 11.12 -12.47
C PHE A 28 -0.53 11.78 -13.49
N LYS A 29 0.09 12.91 -13.18
CA LYS A 29 1.13 13.52 -14.02
C LYS A 29 2.54 13.05 -13.65
N THR A 30 2.70 12.40 -12.53
CA THR A 30 4.01 12.01 -12.01
C THR A 30 4.47 10.70 -12.65
N LYS A 31 5.67 10.70 -13.27
CA LYS A 31 6.23 9.52 -13.96
C LYS A 31 6.42 8.32 -13.04
N TYR A 32 6.91 8.55 -11.82
CA TYR A 32 7.15 7.45 -10.88
C TYR A 32 5.87 6.74 -10.44
N PHE A 33 4.69 7.38 -10.50
CA PHE A 33 3.41 6.71 -10.27
C PHE A 33 3.19 5.57 -11.27
N TYR A 34 3.35 5.85 -12.56
CA TYR A 34 3.18 4.84 -13.60
C TYR A 34 4.23 3.74 -13.52
N ILE A 35 5.48 4.08 -13.15
CA ILE A 35 6.54 3.10 -12.96
C ILE A 35 6.17 2.13 -11.84
N ILE A 36 5.70 2.63 -10.69
CA ILE A 36 5.32 1.77 -9.55
C ILE A 36 4.10 0.91 -9.90
N VAL A 37 3.11 1.45 -10.61
CA VAL A 37 1.94 0.68 -11.06
C VAL A 37 2.35 -0.40 -12.06
N ALA A 38 3.21 -0.08 -13.02
CA ALA A 38 3.76 -1.06 -13.96
C ALA A 38 4.56 -2.15 -13.26
N CYS A 39 5.40 -1.79 -12.29
CA CYS A 39 6.11 -2.76 -11.45
C CYS A 39 5.13 -3.64 -10.65
N ALA A 40 4.08 -3.07 -10.08
CA ALA A 40 3.06 -3.83 -9.36
C ALA A 40 2.34 -4.85 -10.23
N LEU A 41 2.19 -4.59 -11.53
CA LEU A 41 1.60 -5.51 -12.49
C LEU A 41 2.62 -6.57 -12.98
N VAL A 42 3.84 -6.16 -13.28
CA VAL A 42 4.85 -7.03 -13.93
C VAL A 42 5.55 -7.95 -12.94
N ILE A 43 5.82 -7.47 -11.71
CA ILE A 43 6.53 -8.26 -10.70
C ILE A 43 5.84 -9.60 -10.39
N PRO A 44 4.53 -9.67 -10.11
CA PRO A 44 3.88 -10.95 -9.83
C PRO A 44 3.92 -11.89 -11.05
N ILE A 45 3.83 -11.39 -12.27
CA ILE A 45 3.96 -12.20 -13.48
C ILE A 45 5.36 -12.83 -13.52
N LEU A 46 6.42 -12.01 -13.37
CA LEU A 46 7.80 -12.49 -13.41
C LEU A 46 8.09 -13.49 -12.31
N ILE A 47 7.67 -13.23 -11.07
CA ILE A 47 7.91 -14.12 -9.94
C ILE A 47 7.20 -15.46 -10.17
N THR A 48 5.92 -15.44 -10.55
CA THR A 48 5.15 -16.66 -10.78
C THR A 48 5.75 -17.51 -11.90
N VAL A 49 6.13 -16.89 -13.02
CA VAL A 49 6.75 -17.59 -14.15
C VAL A 49 8.12 -18.15 -13.77
N MET A 50 8.97 -17.34 -13.10
CA MET A 50 10.31 -17.79 -12.68
C MET A 50 10.22 -18.96 -11.68
N MET A 51 9.36 -18.84 -10.67
CA MET A 51 9.19 -19.91 -9.67
C MET A 51 8.63 -21.19 -10.28
N SER A 52 7.69 -21.09 -11.23
CA SER A 52 7.18 -22.25 -11.97
C SER A 52 8.26 -22.92 -12.85
N MET A 53 9.21 -22.15 -13.39
CA MET A 53 10.35 -22.71 -14.15
C MET A 53 11.41 -23.37 -13.26
N MET A 54 11.48 -22.98 -11.99
CA MET A 54 12.44 -23.52 -11.02
C MET A 54 11.88 -24.72 -10.23
N ASP A 55 10.63 -25.09 -10.48
CA ASP A 55 9.99 -26.24 -9.84
C ASP A 55 10.76 -27.53 -10.13
N GLY A 56 11.00 -28.34 -9.09
CA GLY A 56 11.80 -29.54 -9.16
C GLY A 56 13.32 -29.36 -9.30
N SER A 57 13.82 -28.10 -9.31
CA SER A 57 15.26 -27.86 -9.32
C SER A 57 15.91 -28.21 -7.99
N VAL A 58 17.03 -28.96 -8.04
CA VAL A 58 17.78 -29.34 -6.83
C VAL A 58 18.85 -28.30 -6.56
N SER A 59 18.77 -27.68 -5.39
CA SER A 59 19.81 -26.79 -4.87
C SER A 59 20.64 -27.54 -3.83
N VAL A 60 21.94 -27.67 -4.06
CA VAL A 60 22.86 -28.29 -3.12
C VAL A 60 23.55 -27.19 -2.31
N ASN A 61 23.38 -27.21 -1.00
CA ASN A 61 24.09 -26.26 -0.13
C ASN A 61 25.60 -26.62 -0.15
N PRO A 62 26.48 -25.72 -0.66
CA PRO A 62 27.90 -26.02 -0.82
C PRO A 62 28.64 -26.21 0.52
N GLN A 63 28.07 -25.78 1.66
CA GLN A 63 28.69 -25.91 2.97
C GLN A 63 28.25 -27.17 3.74
N THR A 64 27.02 -27.63 3.52
CA THR A 64 26.45 -28.76 4.27
C THR A 64 26.22 -30.00 3.41
N GLY A 65 26.28 -29.89 2.09
CA GLY A 65 25.97 -30.98 1.15
C GLY A 65 24.49 -31.36 1.14
N VAL A 66 23.63 -30.64 1.83
CA VAL A 66 22.19 -30.93 1.90
C VAL A 66 21.54 -30.52 0.59
N GLU A 67 20.89 -31.47 -0.06
CA GLU A 67 20.06 -31.24 -1.23
C GLU A 67 18.70 -30.71 -0.82
N THR A 68 18.31 -29.55 -1.36
CA THR A 68 16.99 -28.96 -1.16
C THR A 68 16.30 -28.90 -2.51
N ILE A 69 15.16 -29.56 -2.65
CA ILE A 69 14.33 -29.47 -3.85
C ILE A 69 13.53 -28.17 -3.73
N MET A 70 13.62 -27.32 -4.74
CA MET A 70 12.78 -26.12 -4.82
C MET A 70 11.39 -26.54 -5.31
N GLU A 71 10.41 -26.34 -4.45
CA GLU A 71 9.00 -26.51 -4.80
C GLU A 71 8.47 -25.20 -5.37
N GLY A 72 7.98 -25.26 -6.60
CA GLY A 72 7.32 -24.13 -7.26
C GLY A 72 5.90 -23.90 -6.70
N PRO A 73 5.27 -22.80 -7.08
CA PRO A 73 3.89 -22.55 -6.68
C PRO A 73 2.95 -23.55 -7.39
N GLU A 74 2.17 -24.27 -6.61
CA GLU A 74 1.14 -25.18 -7.13
C GLU A 74 -0.14 -24.44 -7.54
N ASN A 75 -0.34 -23.25 -6.94
CA ASN A 75 -1.59 -22.51 -7.09
C ASN A 75 -1.33 -21.00 -7.22
N THR A 76 -2.07 -20.37 -8.12
CA THR A 76 -2.00 -18.93 -8.40
C THR A 76 -2.27 -18.07 -7.15
N TRP A 77 -3.15 -18.51 -6.25
CA TRP A 77 -3.58 -17.74 -5.09
C TRP A 77 -2.55 -17.68 -3.96
N GLN A 78 -1.49 -18.51 -4.00
CA GLN A 78 -0.39 -18.46 -3.01
C GLN A 78 0.31 -17.11 -2.97
N SER A 79 0.37 -16.38 -4.08
CA SER A 79 0.91 -15.01 -4.12
C SER A 79 0.00 -13.94 -3.50
N ILE A 80 -1.25 -14.27 -3.19
CA ILE A 80 -2.20 -13.35 -2.54
C ILE A 80 -2.32 -13.64 -1.05
N GLY A 81 -2.25 -14.92 -0.66
CA GLY A 81 -2.35 -15.33 0.73
C GLY A 81 -2.09 -16.80 0.93
N THR A 82 -2.02 -17.21 2.18
CA THR A 82 -1.83 -18.62 2.56
C THR A 82 -3.07 -19.43 2.23
N LEU A 83 -2.88 -20.52 1.48
CA LEU A 83 -3.92 -21.51 1.22
C LEU A 83 -3.96 -22.53 2.37
N PRO A 84 -5.14 -23.01 2.79
CA PRO A 84 -5.22 -24.13 3.70
C PRO A 84 -4.74 -25.40 2.96
N THR A 85 -3.73 -26.08 3.51
CA THR A 85 -3.35 -27.41 3.05
C THR A 85 -4.29 -28.46 3.63
N ALA A 86 -4.42 -29.60 2.93
CA ALA A 86 -5.23 -30.73 3.40
C ALA A 86 -4.79 -31.25 4.79
N ASN A 87 -3.57 -30.97 5.21
CA ASN A 87 -3.01 -31.38 6.50
C ASN A 87 -3.11 -30.29 7.58
N GLY A 88 -3.79 -29.16 7.31
CA GLY A 88 -3.97 -28.08 8.29
C GLY A 88 -2.71 -27.26 8.58
N GLU A 89 -1.58 -27.56 7.97
CA GLU A 89 -0.40 -26.76 8.03
C GLU A 89 -0.55 -25.59 7.06
N ALA A 90 -0.46 -24.37 7.56
CA ALA A 90 -0.45 -23.20 6.70
C ALA A 90 0.81 -23.28 5.81
N MET A 91 0.63 -23.47 4.51
CA MET A 91 1.70 -23.40 3.52
C MET A 91 2.16 -21.95 3.39
N GLY A 92 2.97 -21.53 4.31
CA GLY A 92 3.43 -20.16 4.47
C GLY A 92 4.75 -20.17 5.24
N GLY A 93 5.72 -20.91 4.72
CA GLY A 93 7.10 -20.75 5.15
C GLY A 93 7.62 -19.37 4.79
N MET A 94 8.75 -18.97 5.36
CA MET A 94 9.55 -17.83 4.87
C MET A 94 10.16 -18.18 3.48
N ASP A 95 9.34 -18.63 2.57
CA ASP A 95 9.67 -18.92 1.19
C ASP A 95 9.66 -17.60 0.39
N VAL A 96 10.38 -17.59 -0.73
CA VAL A 96 10.46 -16.42 -1.63
C VAL A 96 9.05 -15.95 -2.03
N MET A 97 8.13 -16.88 -2.22
CA MET A 97 6.74 -16.60 -2.53
C MET A 97 6.02 -15.91 -1.36
N GLY A 98 6.26 -16.35 -0.13
CA GLY A 98 5.73 -15.70 1.08
C GLY A 98 6.25 -14.29 1.29
N MET A 99 7.50 -14.02 0.87
CA MET A 99 8.10 -12.69 0.96
C MET A 99 7.67 -11.78 -0.19
N CYS A 100 7.51 -12.30 -1.40
CA CYS A 100 7.17 -11.55 -2.61
C CYS A 100 5.68 -11.63 -2.99
N ASN A 101 4.80 -11.64 -1.99
CA ASN A 101 3.35 -11.67 -2.18
C ASN A 101 2.74 -10.27 -2.31
N ILE A 102 1.42 -10.20 -2.52
CA ILE A 102 0.65 -8.94 -2.65
C ILE A 102 0.89 -7.95 -1.49
N ASN A 103 1.31 -8.45 -0.32
CA ASN A 103 1.55 -7.60 0.85
C ASN A 103 2.76 -6.65 0.63
N MET A 104 3.68 -6.97 -0.30
CA MET A 104 4.76 -6.05 -0.70
C MET A 104 4.24 -4.72 -1.24
N MET A 105 2.99 -4.66 -1.69
CA MET A 105 2.39 -3.43 -2.18
C MET A 105 2.24 -2.37 -1.07
N PHE A 106 2.15 -2.78 0.20
CA PHE A 106 2.17 -1.83 1.32
C PHE A 106 3.50 -1.06 1.38
N MET A 107 4.63 -1.73 1.06
CA MET A 107 5.94 -1.07 0.98
C MET A 107 6.07 -0.19 -0.26
N ALA A 108 5.52 -0.60 -1.40
CA ALA A 108 5.49 0.23 -2.61
C ALA A 108 4.69 1.52 -2.38
N VAL A 109 3.58 1.45 -1.64
CA VAL A 109 2.81 2.64 -1.22
C VAL A 109 3.64 3.55 -0.30
N ALA A 110 4.43 2.97 0.62
CA ALA A 110 5.33 3.76 1.48
C ALA A 110 6.29 4.60 0.64
N VAL A 111 6.94 3.99 -0.35
CA VAL A 111 7.87 4.69 -1.27
C VAL A 111 7.14 5.82 -2.01
N PHE A 112 5.97 5.52 -2.57
CA PHE A 112 5.19 6.52 -3.31
C PHE A 112 4.79 7.70 -2.43
N VAL A 113 4.16 7.45 -1.27
CA VAL A 113 3.67 8.48 -0.36
C VAL A 113 4.81 9.35 0.17
N CYS A 114 5.95 8.71 0.53
CA CYS A 114 7.12 9.43 1.01
C CYS A 114 7.72 10.36 -0.04
N LEU A 115 7.91 9.88 -1.26
CA LEU A 115 8.44 10.71 -2.35
C LEU A 115 7.49 11.84 -2.67
N PHE A 116 6.19 11.57 -2.77
CA PHE A 116 5.20 12.56 -3.13
C PHE A 116 5.08 13.69 -2.09
N ILE A 117 5.09 13.35 -0.80
CA ILE A 117 5.02 14.35 0.28
C ILE A 117 6.35 15.11 0.42
N THR A 118 7.48 14.40 0.32
CA THR A 118 8.80 15.06 0.42
C THR A 118 9.01 16.04 -0.72
N ASP A 119 8.56 15.72 -1.94
CA ASP A 119 8.58 16.62 -3.08
C ASP A 119 7.76 17.89 -2.84
N ASP A 120 6.65 17.82 -2.12
CA ASP A 120 5.87 19.00 -1.75
C ASP A 120 6.65 19.95 -0.87
N PHE A 121 7.44 19.44 0.07
CA PHE A 121 8.29 20.27 0.93
C PHE A 121 9.53 20.78 0.20
N ARG A 122 10.12 19.94 -0.66
CA ARG A 122 11.35 20.27 -1.39
C ARG A 122 11.12 21.30 -2.49
N SER A 123 10.01 21.18 -3.23
CA SER A 123 9.62 22.15 -4.27
C SER A 123 9.09 23.48 -3.74
N GLY A 124 8.90 23.61 -2.42
CA GLY A 124 8.27 24.77 -1.81
C GLY A 124 6.74 24.83 -1.98
N TYR A 125 6.12 23.82 -2.63
CA TYR A 125 4.67 23.78 -2.82
C TYR A 125 3.93 23.82 -1.46
N ALA A 126 4.39 23.06 -0.48
CA ALA A 126 3.81 23.06 0.86
C ALA A 126 3.91 24.46 1.52
N LYS A 127 5.04 25.17 1.38
CA LYS A 127 5.23 26.53 1.90
C LYS A 127 4.22 27.48 1.27
N ASN A 128 4.12 27.51 -0.05
CA ASN A 128 3.18 28.38 -0.77
C ASN A 128 1.72 28.05 -0.45
N LEU A 129 1.39 26.77 -0.30
CA LEU A 129 0.04 26.33 0.05
C LEU A 129 -0.36 26.82 1.44
N PHE A 130 0.53 26.74 2.42
CA PHE A 130 0.24 27.11 3.81
C PHE A 130 0.23 28.63 4.05
N THR A 131 0.86 29.42 3.19
CA THR A 131 0.73 30.89 3.22
C THR A 131 -0.66 31.34 2.75
N VAL A 132 -1.21 30.65 1.75
CA VAL A 132 -2.55 30.97 1.22
C VAL A 132 -3.67 30.30 2.04
N ARG A 133 -3.42 29.10 2.56
CA ARG A 133 -4.39 28.27 3.29
C ARG A 133 -3.92 28.01 4.72
N ALA A 134 -4.53 28.68 5.69
CA ALA A 134 -4.17 28.55 7.10
C ALA A 134 -4.44 27.17 7.72
N LYS A 135 -5.31 26.33 7.12
CA LYS A 135 -5.74 25.06 7.69
C LYS A 135 -4.89 23.88 7.18
N LYS A 136 -3.82 23.58 7.90
CA LYS A 136 -2.88 22.47 7.60
C LYS A 136 -3.53 21.09 7.65
N GLY A 137 -4.63 20.92 8.38
CA GLY A 137 -5.34 19.63 8.48
C GLY A 137 -5.95 19.17 7.14
N GLU A 138 -6.38 20.08 6.28
CA GLU A 138 -6.91 19.76 4.96
C GLU A 138 -5.83 19.10 4.08
N TYR A 139 -4.58 19.53 4.23
CA TYR A 139 -3.43 18.91 3.54
C TYR A 139 -3.22 17.45 3.96
N VAL A 140 -3.24 17.16 5.27
CA VAL A 140 -3.06 15.79 5.78
C VAL A 140 -4.16 14.87 5.24
N ILE A 141 -5.43 15.32 5.29
CA ILE A 141 -6.57 14.56 4.77
C ILE A 141 -6.39 14.28 3.28
N SER A 142 -6.04 15.30 2.49
CA SER A 142 -5.84 15.15 1.05
C SER A 142 -4.74 14.14 0.72
N LYS A 143 -3.60 14.17 1.44
CA LYS A 143 -2.51 13.22 1.24
C LYS A 143 -2.87 11.80 1.66
N THR A 144 -3.62 11.65 2.74
CA THR A 144 -4.10 10.33 3.19
C THR A 144 -5.06 9.72 2.16
N VAL A 145 -6.02 10.50 1.66
CA VAL A 145 -6.97 10.01 0.64
C VAL A 145 -6.24 9.64 -0.66
N MET A 146 -5.32 10.50 -1.11
CA MET A 146 -4.51 10.25 -2.30
C MET A 146 -3.67 8.97 -2.15
N GLY A 147 -2.98 8.81 -1.01
CA GLY A 147 -2.19 7.62 -0.73
C GLY A 147 -3.03 6.35 -0.65
N PHE A 148 -4.23 6.43 -0.05
CA PHE A 148 -5.18 5.31 -0.01
C PHE A 148 -5.61 4.87 -1.42
N VAL A 149 -5.98 5.82 -2.28
CA VAL A 149 -6.38 5.51 -3.67
C VAL A 149 -5.20 4.92 -4.45
N CYS A 150 -4.00 5.48 -4.29
CA CYS A 150 -2.78 4.90 -4.88
C CYS A 150 -2.58 3.45 -4.41
N GLY A 151 -2.66 3.19 -3.10
CA GLY A 151 -2.53 1.84 -2.54
C GLY A 151 -3.56 0.85 -3.08
N ALA A 152 -4.83 1.28 -3.18
CA ALA A 152 -5.89 0.46 -3.78
C ALA A 152 -5.57 0.11 -5.24
N MET A 153 -5.08 1.08 -6.03
CA MET A 153 -4.69 0.83 -7.42
C MET A 153 -3.51 -0.14 -7.53
N LEU A 154 -2.51 -0.05 -6.65
CA LEU A 154 -1.37 -0.97 -6.63
C LEU A 154 -1.79 -2.41 -6.26
N LEU A 155 -2.67 -2.56 -5.26
CA LEU A 155 -3.22 -3.88 -4.90
C LEU A 155 -4.01 -4.50 -6.04
N VAL A 156 -4.84 -3.72 -6.73
CA VAL A 156 -5.59 -4.20 -7.91
C VAL A 156 -4.65 -4.54 -9.06
N ALA A 157 -3.63 -3.72 -9.33
CA ALA A 157 -2.64 -4.00 -10.37
C ALA A 157 -1.88 -5.30 -10.08
N TYR A 158 -1.44 -5.51 -8.84
CA TYR A 158 -0.79 -6.74 -8.42
C TYR A 158 -1.71 -7.96 -8.57
N PHE A 159 -2.96 -7.84 -8.15
CA PHE A 159 -3.96 -8.91 -8.29
C PHE A 159 -4.18 -9.32 -9.75
N VAL A 160 -4.29 -8.35 -10.65
CA VAL A 160 -4.39 -8.61 -12.10
C VAL A 160 -3.10 -9.27 -12.60
N GLY A 161 -1.93 -8.79 -12.18
CA GLY A 161 -0.64 -9.40 -12.52
C GLY A 161 -0.52 -10.85 -12.05
N THR A 162 -1.03 -11.15 -10.85
CA THR A 162 -1.08 -12.54 -10.31
C THR A 162 -1.93 -13.46 -11.20
N ILE A 163 -3.12 -13.02 -11.61
CA ILE A 163 -3.99 -13.80 -12.50
C ILE A 163 -3.29 -14.04 -13.84
N LEU A 164 -2.68 -13.02 -14.42
CA LEU A 164 -1.95 -13.14 -15.69
C LEU A 164 -0.75 -14.07 -15.55
N GLY A 165 0.04 -13.95 -14.47
CA GLY A 165 1.17 -14.82 -14.19
C GLY A 165 0.76 -16.28 -14.03
N GLY A 166 -0.29 -16.54 -13.26
CA GLY A 166 -0.84 -17.90 -13.09
C GLY A 166 -1.34 -18.51 -14.40
N ALA A 167 -2.04 -17.71 -15.22
CA ALA A 167 -2.52 -18.17 -16.54
C ALA A 167 -1.36 -18.48 -17.51
N ILE A 168 -0.30 -17.68 -17.50
CA ILE A 168 0.89 -17.92 -18.34
C ILE A 168 1.65 -19.16 -17.89
N SER A 169 1.78 -19.37 -16.58
CA SER A 169 2.49 -20.50 -15.98
C SER A 169 1.66 -21.81 -15.97
N GLY A 170 0.39 -21.75 -16.35
CA GLY A 170 -0.50 -22.93 -16.32
C GLY A 170 -0.84 -23.41 -14.90
N LEU A 171 -0.74 -22.54 -13.88
CA LEU A 171 -1.02 -22.86 -12.50
C LEU A 171 -2.52 -23.07 -12.26
N SER A 172 -2.83 -23.88 -11.24
CA SER A 172 -4.20 -24.08 -10.79
C SER A 172 -4.81 -22.78 -10.24
N PHE A 173 -6.10 -22.59 -10.51
CA PHE A 173 -6.95 -21.53 -9.94
C PHE A 173 -7.93 -22.07 -8.89
N ASP A 174 -7.70 -23.30 -8.40
CA ASP A 174 -8.54 -23.89 -7.39
C ASP A 174 -8.40 -23.14 -6.06
N LEU A 175 -9.52 -22.87 -5.42
CA LEU A 175 -9.56 -22.15 -4.14
C LEU A 175 -9.46 -23.10 -2.92
N CYS A 176 -9.18 -24.39 -3.13
CA CYS A 176 -8.98 -25.38 -2.07
C CYS A 176 -10.09 -25.34 -0.99
N GLY A 177 -11.35 -25.31 -1.42
CA GLY A 177 -12.53 -25.28 -0.55
C GLY A 177 -12.96 -23.87 -0.09
N LEU A 178 -12.24 -22.80 -0.45
CA LEU A 178 -12.67 -21.44 -0.24
C LEU A 178 -13.62 -20.99 -1.36
N THR A 179 -14.47 -20.02 -1.06
CA THR A 179 -15.37 -19.43 -2.07
C THR A 179 -14.74 -18.22 -2.71
N THR A 180 -15.18 -17.87 -3.93
CA THR A 180 -14.80 -16.61 -4.60
C THR A 180 -15.15 -15.40 -3.73
N GLY A 181 -16.20 -15.50 -2.89
CA GLY A 181 -16.55 -14.48 -1.92
C GLY A 181 -15.44 -14.22 -0.90
N ASN A 182 -14.76 -15.26 -0.41
CA ASN A 182 -13.63 -15.11 0.51
C ASN A 182 -12.45 -14.36 -0.13
N LEU A 183 -12.16 -14.64 -1.39
CA LEU A 183 -11.12 -13.93 -2.15
C LEU A 183 -11.44 -12.44 -2.29
N VAL A 184 -12.68 -12.10 -2.63
CA VAL A 184 -13.15 -10.71 -2.71
C VAL A 184 -13.05 -10.02 -1.35
N MET A 185 -13.49 -10.69 -0.27
CA MET A 185 -13.38 -10.16 1.09
C MET A 185 -11.91 -9.96 1.53
N CYS A 186 -11.02 -10.88 1.16
CA CYS A 186 -9.58 -10.73 1.39
C CYS A 186 -9.04 -9.47 0.69
N MET A 187 -9.36 -9.27 -0.58
CA MET A 187 -8.93 -8.07 -1.31
C MET A 187 -9.50 -6.78 -0.73
N LEU A 188 -10.78 -6.77 -0.34
CA LEU A 188 -11.40 -5.62 0.34
C LEU A 188 -10.73 -5.34 1.69
N ALA A 189 -10.46 -6.38 2.49
CA ALA A 189 -9.77 -6.23 3.76
C ALA A 189 -8.36 -5.63 3.58
N LYS A 190 -7.59 -6.09 2.58
CA LYS A 190 -6.26 -5.54 2.23
C LYS A 190 -6.35 -4.08 1.80
N ILE A 191 -7.33 -3.72 0.97
CA ILE A 191 -7.55 -2.32 0.57
C ILE A 191 -7.88 -1.45 1.78
N LEU A 192 -8.79 -1.90 2.67
CA LEU A 192 -9.14 -1.17 3.88
C LEU A 192 -7.99 -1.07 4.87
N LEU A 193 -7.12 -2.08 4.95
CA LEU A 193 -5.94 -2.06 5.78
C LEU A 193 -4.95 -0.93 5.37
N MET A 194 -4.98 -0.47 4.11
CA MET A 194 -4.25 0.73 3.68
C MET A 194 -4.60 1.98 4.51
N LEU A 195 -5.80 2.04 5.11
CA LEU A 195 -6.18 3.13 6.01
C LEU A 195 -5.37 3.15 7.32
N VAL A 196 -4.67 2.06 7.65
CA VAL A 196 -3.70 2.02 8.77
C VAL A 196 -2.32 2.47 8.29
N PHE A 197 -1.84 1.90 7.19
CA PHE A 197 -0.46 2.13 6.71
C PHE A 197 -0.24 3.53 6.16
N VAL A 198 -1.15 4.03 5.33
CA VAL A 198 -0.99 5.34 4.67
C VAL A 198 -0.87 6.49 5.68
N PRO A 199 -1.69 6.61 6.72
CA PRO A 199 -1.51 7.66 7.73
C PRO A 199 -0.17 7.60 8.47
N ILE A 200 0.40 6.40 8.68
CA ILE A 200 1.73 6.23 9.27
C ILE A 200 2.77 6.83 8.33
N PHE A 201 2.73 6.49 7.03
CA PHE A 201 3.65 7.00 6.04
C PHE A 201 3.54 8.52 5.86
N VAL A 202 2.31 9.05 5.89
CA VAL A 202 2.05 10.50 5.88
C VAL A 202 2.66 11.16 7.11
N LEU A 203 2.47 10.61 8.30
CA LEU A 203 3.03 11.14 9.55
C LEU A 203 4.56 11.21 9.50
N ILE A 204 5.22 10.09 9.11
CA ILE A 204 6.67 10.01 9.03
C ILE A 204 7.21 10.99 7.97
N SER A 205 6.56 11.06 6.81
CA SER A 205 6.98 11.97 5.72
C SER A 205 6.85 13.44 6.10
N VAL A 206 5.77 13.80 6.81
CA VAL A 206 5.57 15.15 7.33
C VAL A 206 6.61 15.50 8.40
N ALA A 207 6.98 14.54 9.25
CA ALA A 207 8.02 14.74 10.28
C ALA A 207 9.41 14.88 9.67
N ALA A 208 9.72 14.09 8.63
CA ALA A 208 11.00 14.13 7.90
C ALA A 208 11.16 15.37 7.02
N LYS A 209 10.05 16.04 6.64
CA LYS A 209 10.04 17.25 5.78
C LYS A 209 10.74 17.01 4.44
N GLN A 210 11.86 17.74 4.20
CA GLN A 210 12.65 17.68 2.96
C GLN A 210 13.59 16.49 2.86
N LYS A 211 13.81 15.75 3.96
CA LYS A 211 14.78 14.64 4.02
C LYS A 211 14.13 13.35 3.51
N ALA A 212 14.13 13.15 2.18
CA ALA A 212 13.49 12.00 1.53
C ALA A 212 14.02 10.66 2.04
N TRP A 213 15.34 10.54 2.27
CA TRP A 213 15.95 9.32 2.77
C TRP A 213 15.43 8.95 4.18
N LEU A 214 15.26 9.96 5.07
CA LEU A 214 14.72 9.76 6.41
C LEU A 214 13.26 9.33 6.37
N ALA A 215 12.46 9.93 5.47
CA ALA A 215 11.08 9.53 5.23
C ALA A 215 10.98 8.09 4.74
N LEU A 216 11.81 7.71 3.76
CA LEU A 216 11.83 6.36 3.21
C LEU A 216 12.27 5.33 4.24
N CYS A 217 13.43 5.53 4.89
CA CYS A 217 13.93 4.59 5.91
C CYS A 217 12.95 4.44 7.07
N GLY A 218 12.38 5.55 7.56
CA GLY A 218 11.40 5.51 8.65
C GLY A 218 10.10 4.81 8.25
N SER A 219 9.59 5.06 7.03
CA SER A 219 8.35 4.46 6.56
C SER A 219 8.53 2.99 6.20
N LEU A 220 9.64 2.60 5.58
CA LEU A 220 9.95 1.20 5.30
C LEU A 220 10.20 0.43 6.60
N GLY A 221 10.96 0.99 7.56
CA GLY A 221 11.18 0.36 8.85
C GLY A 221 9.89 0.21 9.65
N GLY A 222 9.09 1.27 9.78
CA GLY A 222 7.79 1.21 10.46
C GLY A 222 6.78 0.31 9.74
N GLY A 223 6.79 0.33 8.41
CA GLY A 223 5.96 -0.56 7.59
C GLY A 223 6.36 -2.03 7.75
N MET A 224 7.65 -2.33 7.82
CA MET A 224 8.14 -3.70 7.96
C MET A 224 7.77 -4.33 9.31
N LEU A 225 7.74 -3.53 10.39
CA LEU A 225 7.25 -4.01 11.69
C LEU A 225 5.77 -4.45 11.63
N LEU A 226 4.95 -3.75 10.85
CA LEU A 226 3.52 -4.08 10.70
C LEU A 226 3.28 -5.12 9.61
N PHE A 227 4.23 -5.29 8.68
CA PHE A 227 4.10 -6.20 7.54
C PHE A 227 3.80 -7.64 7.96
N MET A 228 4.44 -8.12 9.02
CA MET A 228 4.23 -9.47 9.56
C MET A 228 2.80 -9.70 10.07
N MET A 229 2.06 -8.63 10.42
CA MET A 229 0.68 -8.73 10.87
C MET A 229 -0.33 -8.79 9.72
N VAL A 230 0.07 -8.37 8.50
CA VAL A 230 -0.85 -8.30 7.35
C VAL A 230 -1.45 -9.65 6.99
N PRO A 231 -0.68 -10.76 6.84
CA PRO A 231 -1.24 -12.06 6.54
C PRO A 231 -2.20 -12.58 7.62
N MET A 232 -1.93 -12.25 8.87
CA MET A 232 -2.76 -12.68 10.01
C MET A 232 -4.13 -11.95 10.02
N ILE A 233 -4.15 -10.66 9.66
CA ILE A 233 -5.36 -9.84 9.67
C ILE A 233 -6.19 -10.09 8.40
N THR A 234 -5.52 -10.34 7.27
CA THR A 234 -6.15 -10.50 5.95
C THR A 234 -5.78 -11.84 5.30
N PRO A 235 -6.15 -12.98 5.90
CA PRO A 235 -5.94 -14.30 5.31
C PRO A 235 -6.78 -14.46 4.03
N LEU A 236 -6.44 -15.42 3.18
CA LEU A 236 -7.20 -15.70 1.95
C LEU A 236 -8.66 -16.10 2.26
N GLY A 237 -8.88 -16.81 3.37
CA GLY A 237 -10.21 -17.16 3.90
C GLY A 237 -10.91 -16.03 4.66
N SER A 238 -10.62 -14.76 4.34
CA SER A 238 -11.23 -13.61 5.01
C SER A 238 -12.75 -13.63 4.93
N THR A 239 -13.36 -13.24 6.03
CA THR A 239 -14.82 -13.12 6.20
C THR A 239 -15.20 -11.65 6.30
N ILE A 240 -16.52 -11.39 6.35
CA ILE A 240 -17.05 -10.02 6.57
C ILE A 240 -16.54 -9.42 7.89
N MET A 241 -16.19 -10.25 8.87
CA MET A 241 -15.65 -9.81 10.16
C MET A 241 -14.24 -9.20 9.99
N ASN A 242 -13.38 -9.80 9.17
CA ASN A 242 -12.06 -9.26 8.86
C ASN A 242 -12.18 -7.89 8.14
N VAL A 243 -13.11 -7.78 7.20
CA VAL A 243 -13.41 -6.52 6.51
C VAL A 243 -13.89 -5.44 7.49
N GLY A 244 -14.81 -5.81 8.39
CA GLY A 244 -15.31 -4.91 9.44
C GLY A 244 -14.21 -4.44 10.39
N LEU A 245 -13.33 -5.35 10.83
CA LEU A 245 -12.19 -5.04 11.68
C LEU A 245 -11.22 -4.07 10.99
N CYS A 246 -10.88 -4.34 9.72
CA CYS A 246 -10.01 -3.46 8.92
C CYS A 246 -10.64 -2.09 8.70
N CYS A 247 -11.96 -2.00 8.50
CA CYS A 247 -12.66 -0.75 8.32
C CYS A 247 -12.64 0.09 9.61
N ILE A 248 -13.07 -0.47 10.73
CA ILE A 248 -13.12 0.24 12.03
C ILE A 248 -11.72 0.61 12.48
N GLY A 249 -10.79 -0.35 12.49
CA GLY A 249 -9.41 -0.12 12.86
C GLY A 249 -8.74 0.92 11.95
N GLY A 250 -8.92 0.80 10.64
CA GLY A 250 -8.40 1.75 9.66
C GLY A 250 -8.90 3.17 9.86
N LEU A 251 -10.19 3.36 10.13
CA LEU A 251 -10.77 4.67 10.41
C LEU A 251 -10.22 5.26 11.72
N LEU A 252 -10.13 4.47 12.79
CA LEU A 252 -9.57 4.93 14.07
C LEU A 252 -8.10 5.37 13.93
N PHE A 253 -7.29 4.57 13.23
CA PHE A 253 -5.89 4.92 12.94
C PHE A 253 -5.79 6.18 12.06
N THR A 254 -6.61 6.28 11.03
CA THR A 254 -6.63 7.46 10.14
C THR A 254 -6.95 8.73 10.91
N ILE A 255 -7.94 8.71 11.80
CA ILE A 255 -8.32 9.88 12.60
C ILE A 255 -7.22 10.20 13.61
N GLY A 256 -6.72 9.21 14.36
CA GLY A 256 -5.69 9.39 15.39
C GLY A 256 -4.38 9.91 14.83
N LEU A 257 -3.83 9.21 13.84
CA LEU A 257 -2.56 9.59 13.20
C LEU A 257 -2.69 10.88 12.37
N GLY A 258 -3.85 11.11 11.74
CA GLY A 258 -4.15 12.36 11.06
C GLY A 258 -4.15 13.56 12.01
N ALA A 259 -4.70 13.42 13.21
CA ALA A 259 -4.64 14.44 14.25
C ALA A 259 -3.20 14.72 14.71
N ILE A 260 -2.39 13.67 14.91
CA ILE A 260 -0.97 13.78 15.27
C ILE A 260 -0.19 14.48 14.14
N SER A 261 -0.38 14.06 12.88
CA SER A 261 0.26 14.68 11.71
C SER A 261 -0.06 16.16 11.60
N ASN A 262 -1.31 16.54 11.86
CA ASN A 262 -1.73 17.94 11.88
C ASN A 262 -1.06 18.73 13.01
N ARG A 263 -0.88 18.13 14.21
CA ARG A 263 -0.15 18.77 15.31
C ARG A 263 1.33 18.94 14.98
N VAL A 264 1.96 17.94 14.37
CA VAL A 264 3.36 18.01 13.91
C VAL A 264 3.52 19.14 12.90
N LEU A 265 2.63 19.22 11.89
CA LEU A 265 2.64 20.32 10.92
C LEU A 265 2.46 21.71 11.55
N LYS A 266 1.58 21.84 12.56
CA LYS A 266 1.38 23.13 13.24
C LYS A 266 2.61 23.61 14.00
N LYS A 267 3.34 22.69 14.66
CA LYS A 267 4.59 23.00 15.40
C LYS A 267 5.78 23.24 14.48
N THR A 268 5.69 22.80 13.23
CA THR A 268 6.79 22.93 12.27
C THR A 268 6.81 24.34 11.70
N SER A 269 7.87 25.11 11.99
CA SER A 269 8.20 26.31 11.22
C SER A 269 8.61 25.89 9.81
N LEU A 270 8.01 26.52 8.80
CA LEU A 270 8.29 26.27 7.39
C LEU A 270 9.37 27.23 6.85
N VAL A 271 10.27 27.64 7.74
CA VAL A 271 11.43 28.48 7.39
C VAL A 271 12.55 27.60 6.88
#